data_5144f39239e25f8b7d68abb673f11346
#
_entry.id   5144f39239e25f8b7d68abb673f11346
#
_cell.length_a   1.000
_cell.length_b   1.000
_cell.length_c   1.000
_cell.angle_alpha   90.00
_cell.angle_beta   90.00
_cell.angle_gamma   90.00
#
_symmetry.space_group_name_H-M   'P 1'
#
loop_
_entity.id
_entity.type
_entity.pdbx_description
1 polymer ?
#
loop_
_entity_poly.entity_id
_entity_poly.type
_entity_poly.pdbx_seq_one_letter_code
_entity_poly.pdbx_strand_id
1 'polypeptide(L)'
;MYSLGVIFFEMSYPPMLGMQRAIVLEALRKSPPVLPVDFDPAEKTQMDIILSLLTHNPKERPSSAELLKSGKLPVQMESETIRRTLAGLADPNSPYYQKMLSTLFARQLEQTKDFAWDMSAQSVGQNDLLRQYIVKEALTSIFRRHGAVETPRHCLYPRSSYYGPSVVQLLDQNGTLVQLPFDLMMGNARMLAKTSNMPVAPKSYAFGSVFRARHGGGQPNMFGEVDFDIVSTDTLDLALKEAEVIKVVDEIITTFPHLSSNQMVFQLGHSDLLQLIFDYCGVEHVARRPATEALSKLNIRGLTWQKLRGELRSPLVGVSATSVDELQRFDFRGKWVSTGAQHNYTDQIRHPK
;
A
#
# COMPACT_ATOMS: atom_id res chain seq x y z
N MET A 1 33.33 -33.87 14.53
CA MET A 1 32.60 -33.65 15.79
C MET A 1 33.38 -32.81 16.80
N TYR A 2 34.72 -33.02 17.05
CA TYR A 2 35.51 -32.19 17.99
C TYR A 2 35.46 -30.68 17.62
N SER A 3 35.73 -30.36 16.37
CA SER A 3 35.67 -28.97 15.88
C SER A 3 34.27 -28.37 16.04
N LEU A 4 33.22 -29.18 15.91
CA LEU A 4 31.85 -28.77 16.17
C LEU A 4 31.63 -28.37 17.62
N GLY A 5 32.24 -29.13 18.57
CA GLY A 5 32.20 -28.81 19.98
C GLY A 5 32.88 -27.46 20.30
N VAL A 6 34.02 -27.17 19.64
CA VAL A 6 34.71 -25.89 19.79
C VAL A 6 33.84 -24.75 19.25
N ILE A 7 33.26 -24.90 18.04
CA ILE A 7 32.39 -23.91 17.43
C ILE A 7 31.15 -23.67 18.32
N PHE A 8 30.54 -24.73 18.81
CA PHE A 8 29.36 -24.62 19.67
C PHE A 8 29.65 -23.89 20.98
N PHE A 9 30.83 -24.13 21.55
CA PHE A 9 31.30 -23.36 22.70
C PHE A 9 31.50 -21.88 22.36
N GLU A 10 32.18 -21.57 21.24
CA GLU A 10 32.41 -20.18 20.83
C GLU A 10 31.10 -19.42 20.51
N MET A 11 30.08 -20.11 20.01
CA MET A 11 28.74 -19.54 19.79
C MET A 11 27.98 -19.26 21.09
N SER A 12 28.33 -19.99 22.16
CA SER A 12 27.66 -19.94 23.47
C SER A 12 28.44 -19.14 24.52
N TYR A 13 29.57 -18.58 24.15
CA TYR A 13 30.41 -17.78 25.01
C TYR A 13 30.62 -16.36 24.44
N PRO A 14 30.75 -15.32 25.29
CA PRO A 14 30.99 -13.99 24.82
C PRO A 14 32.17 -13.87 23.82
N PRO A 15 32.14 -12.97 22.84
CA PRO A 15 33.19 -12.85 21.85
C PRO A 15 34.57 -12.63 22.49
N MET A 16 35.50 -13.53 22.20
CA MET A 16 36.88 -13.50 22.72
C MET A 16 37.81 -12.86 21.70
N LEU A 17 38.71 -11.97 22.12
CA LEU A 17 39.68 -11.29 21.26
C LEU A 17 41.10 -11.71 21.58
N GLY A 18 41.92 -11.90 20.53
CA GLY A 18 43.37 -12.05 20.60
C GLY A 18 43.84 -13.16 21.54
N MET A 19 44.63 -12.81 22.56
CA MET A 19 45.27 -13.69 23.49
C MET A 19 44.26 -14.45 24.37
N GLN A 20 43.17 -13.82 24.76
CA GLN A 20 42.10 -14.49 25.57
C GLN A 20 41.53 -15.70 24.84
N ARG A 21 41.24 -15.58 23.54
CA ARG A 21 40.78 -16.70 22.73
C ARG A 21 41.74 -17.86 22.71
N ALA A 22 43.04 -17.56 22.55
CA ALA A 22 44.11 -18.57 22.53
C ALA A 22 44.16 -19.37 23.86
N ILE A 23 44.15 -18.67 25.00
CA ILE A 23 44.17 -19.29 26.35
C ILE A 23 42.94 -20.14 26.59
N VAL A 24 41.76 -19.66 26.26
CA VAL A 24 40.50 -20.42 26.49
C VAL A 24 40.46 -21.67 25.59
N LEU A 25 40.83 -21.55 24.32
CA LEU A 25 40.87 -22.69 23.40
C LEU A 25 41.93 -23.73 23.80
N GLU A 26 43.03 -23.29 24.37
CA GLU A 26 44.05 -24.19 24.93
C GLU A 26 43.53 -24.94 26.15
N ALA A 27 42.79 -24.27 27.06
CA ALA A 27 42.14 -24.91 28.20
C ALA A 27 41.09 -25.93 27.76
N LEU A 28 40.30 -25.67 26.74
CA LEU A 28 39.34 -26.60 26.16
C LEU A 28 40.00 -27.86 25.55
N ARG A 29 41.27 -27.76 25.15
CA ARG A 29 42.05 -28.88 24.59
C ARG A 29 42.70 -29.75 25.63
N LYS A 30 42.60 -29.44 26.92
CA LYS A 30 43.12 -30.28 28.00
C LYS A 30 42.25 -31.54 28.17
N SER A 31 42.82 -32.56 28.80
CA SER A 31 42.07 -33.79 29.14
C SER A 31 42.04 -33.95 30.66
N PRO A 32 40.90 -33.76 31.30
CA PRO A 32 39.58 -33.39 30.77
C PRO A 32 39.53 -31.93 30.26
N PRO A 33 38.59 -31.58 29.35
CA PRO A 33 38.39 -30.21 28.87
C PRO A 33 38.00 -29.27 30.03
N VAL A 34 38.67 -28.11 30.11
CA VAL A 34 38.41 -27.11 31.16
C VAL A 34 37.65 -25.95 30.54
N LEU A 35 36.42 -25.75 31.00
CA LEU A 35 35.60 -24.61 30.63
C LEU A 35 36.00 -23.37 31.45
N PRO A 36 35.86 -22.15 30.95
CA PRO A 36 36.04 -20.93 31.72
C PRO A 36 35.12 -20.89 32.94
N VAL A 37 35.59 -20.29 34.04
CA VAL A 37 34.84 -20.21 35.31
C VAL A 37 33.56 -19.33 35.14
N ASP A 38 33.59 -18.42 34.23
CA ASP A 38 32.51 -17.51 33.90
C ASP A 38 31.57 -18.03 32.76
N PHE A 39 31.75 -19.28 32.33
CA PHE A 39 30.87 -19.92 31.37
C PHE A 39 29.53 -20.25 32.02
N ASP A 40 28.50 -19.47 31.66
CA ASP A 40 27.12 -19.70 32.11
C ASP A 40 26.30 -20.26 30.93
N PRO A 41 26.05 -21.59 30.92
CA PRO A 41 25.26 -22.17 29.85
C PRO A 41 23.79 -21.80 30.02
N ALA A 42 23.14 -21.37 28.93
CA ALA A 42 21.71 -21.06 28.93
C ALA A 42 20.84 -22.25 29.41
N GLU A 43 21.33 -23.48 29.16
CA GLU A 43 20.72 -24.73 29.65
C GLU A 43 21.80 -25.73 30.04
N LYS A 44 21.57 -26.55 31.08
CA LYS A 44 22.51 -27.63 31.49
C LYS A 44 22.84 -28.61 30.36
N THR A 45 21.88 -28.85 29.47
CA THR A 45 22.03 -29.72 28.29
C THR A 45 23.06 -29.18 27.31
N GLN A 46 23.23 -27.88 27.22
CA GLN A 46 24.21 -27.22 26.34
C GLN A 46 25.64 -27.55 26.78
N MET A 47 25.92 -27.46 28.07
CA MET A 47 27.23 -27.81 28.63
C MET A 47 27.55 -29.31 28.40
N ASP A 48 26.58 -30.19 28.62
CA ASP A 48 26.75 -31.64 28.41
C ASP A 48 27.10 -31.97 26.96
N ILE A 49 26.46 -31.28 26.01
CA ILE A 49 26.74 -31.48 24.59
C ILE A 49 28.15 -31.00 24.26
N ILE A 50 28.56 -29.82 24.74
CA ILE A 50 29.89 -29.25 24.48
C ILE A 50 30.97 -30.22 25.04
N LEU A 51 30.85 -30.64 26.27
CA LEU A 51 31.81 -31.56 26.91
C LEU A 51 31.89 -32.90 26.18
N SER A 52 30.74 -33.47 25.79
CA SER A 52 30.70 -34.76 25.06
C SER A 52 31.39 -34.65 23.68
N LEU A 53 31.25 -33.52 23.00
CA LEU A 53 31.90 -33.28 21.72
C LEU A 53 33.40 -33.00 21.84
N LEU A 54 33.86 -32.43 22.96
CA LEU A 54 35.25 -32.13 23.25
C LEU A 54 36.02 -33.31 23.83
N THR A 55 35.40 -34.47 24.04
CA THR A 55 36.05 -35.70 24.49
C THR A 55 37.21 -36.07 23.56
N HIS A 56 38.42 -36.32 24.13
CA HIS A 56 39.63 -36.57 23.33
C HIS A 56 39.58 -37.92 22.60
N ASN A 57 39.02 -38.94 23.23
CA ASN A 57 38.87 -40.25 22.62
C ASN A 57 37.80 -40.21 21.52
N PRO A 58 38.14 -40.43 20.24
CA PRO A 58 37.19 -40.40 19.13
C PRO A 58 36.07 -41.47 19.26
N LYS A 59 36.35 -42.57 19.96
CA LYS A 59 35.37 -43.65 20.12
C LYS A 59 34.29 -43.33 21.16
N GLU A 60 34.58 -42.46 22.10
CA GLU A 60 33.66 -42.02 23.16
C GLU A 60 32.88 -40.77 22.75
N ARG A 61 33.28 -40.17 21.65
CA ARG A 61 32.66 -38.96 21.12
C ARG A 61 31.42 -39.34 20.30
N PRO A 62 30.24 -38.71 20.59
CA PRO A 62 29.03 -39.03 19.86
C PRO A 62 29.15 -38.72 18.37
N SER A 63 28.64 -39.60 17.56
CA SER A 63 28.40 -39.32 16.12
C SER A 63 27.26 -38.32 15.93
N SER A 64 27.13 -37.74 14.76
CA SER A 64 26.01 -36.84 14.44
C SER A 64 24.64 -37.53 14.59
N ALA A 65 24.57 -38.82 14.21
CA ALA A 65 23.33 -39.58 14.32
C ALA A 65 22.95 -39.87 15.77
N GLU A 66 23.93 -40.18 16.63
CA GLU A 66 23.72 -40.39 18.08
C GLU A 66 23.33 -39.08 18.77
N LEU A 67 23.95 -37.97 18.41
CA LEU A 67 23.62 -36.64 18.93
C LEU A 67 22.18 -36.25 18.60
N LEU A 68 21.76 -36.45 17.34
CA LEU A 68 20.37 -36.19 16.89
C LEU A 68 19.35 -37.08 17.64
N LYS A 69 19.68 -38.34 17.94
CA LYS A 69 18.81 -39.26 18.67
C LYS A 69 18.84 -39.05 20.19
N SER A 70 19.80 -38.29 20.72
CA SER A 70 19.99 -38.15 22.19
C SER A 70 18.87 -37.37 22.88
N GLY A 71 18.00 -36.67 22.16
CA GLY A 71 16.97 -35.80 22.74
C GLY A 71 17.53 -34.55 23.46
N LYS A 72 18.86 -34.34 23.42
CA LYS A 72 19.54 -33.21 24.08
C LYS A 72 19.58 -31.97 23.22
N LEU A 73 19.35 -32.11 21.90
CA LEU A 73 19.25 -30.96 21.00
C LEU A 73 17.86 -30.33 21.13
N PRO A 74 17.76 -28.98 21.08
CA PRO A 74 16.46 -28.33 21.01
C PRO A 74 15.70 -28.92 19.83
N VAL A 75 14.46 -29.28 20.05
CA VAL A 75 13.60 -29.85 19.03
C VAL A 75 13.50 -28.79 17.89
N GLN A 76 14.30 -28.98 16.84
CA GLN A 76 14.00 -28.27 15.60
C GLN A 76 12.60 -28.76 15.17
N MET A 77 11.63 -27.88 15.18
CA MET A 77 10.40 -28.15 14.47
C MET A 77 10.82 -28.50 13.05
N GLU A 78 10.68 -29.77 12.70
CA GLU A 78 11.04 -30.24 11.37
C GLU A 78 10.35 -29.33 10.35
N SER A 79 11.09 -28.94 9.33
CA SER A 79 10.58 -28.10 8.24
C SER A 79 9.23 -28.59 7.73
N GLU A 80 9.01 -29.91 7.78
CA GLU A 80 7.78 -30.58 7.41
C GLU A 80 6.64 -30.31 8.40
N THR A 81 6.92 -30.29 9.72
CA THR A 81 5.93 -29.95 10.75
C THR A 81 5.51 -28.49 10.63
N ILE A 82 6.46 -27.57 10.42
CA ILE A 82 6.17 -26.17 10.17
C ILE A 82 5.34 -26.01 8.89
N ARG A 83 5.75 -26.68 7.80
CA ARG A 83 5.04 -26.63 6.52
C ARG A 83 3.63 -27.19 6.64
N ARG A 84 3.45 -28.30 7.37
CA ARG A 84 2.13 -28.91 7.59
C ARG A 84 1.24 -28.02 8.45
N THR A 85 1.79 -27.39 9.48
CA THR A 85 1.05 -26.44 10.31
C THR A 85 0.65 -25.21 9.50
N LEU A 86 1.55 -24.64 8.70
CA LEU A 86 1.26 -23.52 7.81
C LEU A 86 0.23 -23.91 6.73
N ALA A 87 0.31 -25.10 6.17
CA ALA A 87 -0.69 -25.60 5.21
C ALA A 87 -2.07 -25.75 5.88
N GLY A 88 -2.12 -26.27 7.12
CA GLY A 88 -3.36 -26.35 7.90
C GLY A 88 -3.93 -24.98 8.29
N LEU A 89 -3.08 -23.95 8.44
CA LEU A 89 -3.52 -22.57 8.66
C LEU A 89 -3.96 -21.87 7.37
N ALA A 90 -3.53 -22.35 6.22
CA ALA A 90 -3.91 -21.82 4.92
C ALA A 90 -5.20 -22.44 4.34
N ASP A 91 -5.61 -23.60 4.85
CA ASP A 91 -6.83 -24.29 4.41
C ASP A 91 -8.05 -23.80 5.19
N PRO A 92 -9.03 -23.13 4.55
CA PRO A 92 -10.24 -22.61 5.19
C PRO A 92 -11.11 -23.68 5.87
N ASN A 93 -11.01 -24.95 5.43
CA ASN A 93 -11.75 -26.06 6.01
C ASN A 93 -11.04 -26.73 7.18
N SER A 94 -9.80 -26.32 7.48
CA SER A 94 -9.02 -26.88 8.59
C SER A 94 -9.55 -26.38 9.93
N PRO A 95 -9.67 -27.26 10.95
CA PRO A 95 -10.00 -26.86 12.32
C PRO A 95 -8.99 -25.85 12.91
N TYR A 96 -7.73 -25.93 12.50
CA TYR A 96 -6.68 -25.00 12.92
C TYR A 96 -6.91 -23.59 12.37
N TYR A 97 -7.34 -23.47 11.12
CA TYR A 97 -7.71 -22.22 10.49
C TYR A 97 -8.88 -21.56 11.22
N GLN A 98 -9.96 -22.30 11.46
CA GLN A 98 -11.14 -21.81 12.18
C GLN A 98 -10.79 -21.38 13.61
N LYS A 99 -9.94 -22.14 14.30
CA LYS A 99 -9.48 -21.80 15.66
C LYS A 99 -8.60 -20.54 15.65
N MET A 100 -7.73 -20.38 14.67
CA MET A 100 -6.92 -19.17 14.50
C MET A 100 -7.82 -17.96 14.27
N LEU A 101 -8.77 -18.02 13.32
CA LEU A 101 -9.70 -16.96 13.06
C LEU A 101 -10.53 -16.61 14.29
N SER A 102 -11.13 -17.57 14.96
CA SER A 102 -11.90 -17.33 16.18
C SER A 102 -11.08 -16.65 17.27
N THR A 103 -9.80 -17.01 17.41
CA THR A 103 -8.89 -16.40 18.38
C THR A 103 -8.53 -14.95 17.98
N LEU A 104 -8.31 -14.69 16.69
CA LEU A 104 -8.01 -13.35 16.19
C LEU A 104 -9.19 -12.39 16.34
N PHE A 105 -10.41 -12.88 16.09
CA PHE A 105 -11.64 -12.09 16.16
C PHE A 105 -12.30 -12.09 17.55
N ALA A 106 -11.97 -13.05 18.42
CA ALA A 106 -12.48 -13.11 19.80
C ALA A 106 -11.77 -12.13 20.74
N ARG A 107 -10.81 -11.36 20.27
CA ARG A 107 -10.14 -10.37 21.10
C ARG A 107 -11.16 -9.31 21.54
N GLN A 108 -11.56 -9.36 22.79
CA GLN A 108 -12.40 -8.30 23.37
C GLN A 108 -11.68 -6.97 23.20
N LEU A 109 -12.38 -5.99 22.66
CA LEU A 109 -11.91 -4.61 22.61
C LEU A 109 -11.67 -4.16 24.06
N GLU A 110 -10.46 -3.71 24.36
CA GLU A 110 -10.20 -2.98 25.60
C GLU A 110 -11.17 -1.77 25.66
N GLN A 111 -11.74 -1.46 26.83
CA GLN A 111 -12.73 -0.38 26.97
C GLN A 111 -12.25 0.95 26.39
N THR A 112 -10.94 1.24 26.46
CA THR A 112 -10.33 2.43 25.85
C THR A 112 -10.39 2.43 24.33
N LYS A 113 -10.40 1.25 23.69
CA LYS A 113 -10.51 1.12 22.23
C LYS A 113 -11.97 1.15 21.78
N ASP A 114 -12.88 0.64 22.61
CA ASP A 114 -14.31 0.71 22.37
C ASP A 114 -14.77 2.17 22.31
N PHE A 115 -14.36 2.99 23.28
CA PHE A 115 -14.63 4.41 23.30
C PHE A 115 -14.23 5.17 22.03
N ALA A 116 -13.14 4.75 21.35
CA ALA A 116 -12.71 5.34 20.09
C ALA A 116 -13.71 5.11 18.94
N TRP A 117 -14.56 4.08 19.04
CA TRP A 117 -15.60 3.79 18.06
C TRP A 117 -16.82 4.67 18.27
N ASP A 118 -17.13 5.04 19.50
CA ASP A 118 -18.32 5.83 19.85
C ASP A 118 -18.08 7.34 19.68
N MET A 119 -16.90 7.82 20.04
CA MET A 119 -16.54 9.25 19.99
C MET A 119 -16.52 9.86 18.58
N SER A 120 -16.47 9.05 17.55
CA SER A 120 -16.39 9.54 16.17
C SER A 120 -17.75 9.62 15.47
N ALA A 121 -18.84 9.32 16.14
CA ALA A 121 -20.16 9.60 15.63
C ALA A 121 -20.34 11.14 15.55
N GLN A 122 -19.86 11.73 14.43
CA GLN A 122 -20.23 13.10 14.10
C GLN A 122 -21.75 13.14 14.00
N SER A 123 -22.38 13.82 14.91
CA SER A 123 -23.83 14.08 14.83
C SER A 123 -24.04 14.94 13.59
N VAL A 124 -24.47 14.34 12.50
CA VAL A 124 -24.86 15.04 11.28
C VAL A 124 -26.08 15.89 11.65
N GLY A 125 -25.95 17.21 11.57
CA GLY A 125 -27.03 18.13 11.88
C GLY A 125 -28.22 17.94 10.92
N GLN A 126 -29.43 18.21 11.38
CA GLN A 126 -30.63 18.15 10.52
C GLN A 126 -30.46 19.00 9.25
N ASN A 127 -29.86 20.16 9.35
CA ASN A 127 -29.61 21.05 8.21
C ASN A 127 -28.62 20.42 7.20
N ASP A 128 -27.65 19.64 7.65
CA ASP A 128 -26.70 18.98 6.76
C ASP A 128 -27.36 17.82 6.01
N LEU A 129 -28.26 17.09 6.65
CA LEU A 129 -29.05 16.06 5.98
C LEU A 129 -29.97 16.67 4.91
N LEU A 130 -30.63 17.78 5.22
CA LEU A 130 -31.47 18.49 4.26
C LEU A 130 -30.64 19.00 3.06
N ARG A 131 -29.46 19.56 3.31
CA ARG A 131 -28.55 20.00 2.25
C ARG A 131 -28.11 18.83 1.36
N GLN A 132 -27.76 17.68 1.94
CA GLN A 132 -27.40 16.49 1.20
C GLN A 132 -28.55 16.01 0.30
N TYR A 133 -29.78 16.05 0.81
CA TYR A 133 -30.97 15.69 0.03
C TYR A 133 -31.16 16.61 -1.17
N ILE A 134 -31.12 17.95 -0.97
CA ILE A 134 -31.28 18.95 -2.03
C ILE A 134 -30.18 18.77 -3.10
N VAL A 135 -28.94 18.56 -2.67
CA VAL A 135 -27.80 18.32 -3.59
C VAL A 135 -28.02 17.03 -4.39
N LYS A 136 -28.44 15.95 -3.73
CA LYS A 136 -28.73 14.68 -4.40
C LYS A 136 -29.82 14.83 -5.45
N GLU A 137 -30.91 15.53 -5.14
CA GLU A 137 -32.03 15.79 -6.07
C GLU A 137 -31.56 16.59 -7.30
N ALA A 138 -30.81 17.68 -7.09
CA ALA A 138 -30.28 18.49 -8.17
C ALA A 138 -29.34 17.69 -9.10
N LEU A 139 -28.41 16.93 -8.53
CA LEU A 139 -27.49 16.07 -9.29
C LEU A 139 -28.23 14.96 -10.05
N THR A 140 -29.22 14.33 -9.42
CA THR A 140 -30.06 13.33 -10.07
C THR A 140 -30.78 13.89 -11.29
N SER A 141 -31.28 15.14 -11.19
CA SER A 141 -31.92 15.83 -12.32
C SER A 141 -30.96 16.03 -13.49
N ILE A 142 -29.70 16.45 -13.20
CA ILE A 142 -28.66 16.63 -14.23
C ILE A 142 -28.37 15.28 -14.91
N PHE A 143 -28.06 14.23 -14.13
CA PHE A 143 -27.67 12.94 -14.69
C PHE A 143 -28.75 12.28 -15.54
N ARG A 144 -30.00 12.43 -15.14
CA ARG A 144 -31.16 11.93 -15.92
C ARG A 144 -31.31 12.64 -17.26
N ARG A 145 -31.01 13.94 -17.34
CA ARG A 145 -31.00 14.66 -18.64
C ARG A 145 -29.94 14.10 -19.61
N HIS A 146 -28.84 13.58 -19.08
CA HIS A 146 -27.80 12.88 -19.85
C HIS A 146 -28.13 11.40 -20.11
N GLY A 147 -29.32 10.93 -19.70
CA GLY A 147 -29.75 9.54 -19.91
C GLY A 147 -29.08 8.53 -19.00
N ALA A 148 -28.51 8.97 -17.89
CA ALA A 148 -27.88 8.06 -16.92
C ALA A 148 -28.89 7.49 -15.94
N VAL A 149 -28.63 6.26 -15.49
CA VAL A 149 -29.47 5.49 -14.55
C VAL A 149 -28.71 5.30 -13.24
N GLU A 150 -29.43 5.44 -12.11
CA GLU A 150 -28.82 5.16 -10.79
C GLU A 150 -28.56 3.65 -10.65
N THR A 151 -27.32 3.28 -10.37
CA THR A 151 -26.91 1.89 -10.19
C THR A 151 -26.15 1.72 -8.87
N PRO A 152 -26.42 0.65 -8.12
CA PRO A 152 -25.69 0.42 -6.87
C PRO A 152 -24.20 0.13 -7.14
N ARG A 153 -23.34 0.52 -6.21
CA ARG A 153 -21.92 0.17 -6.19
C ARG A 153 -21.63 -0.85 -5.09
N HIS A 154 -20.66 -1.71 -5.33
CA HIS A 154 -20.24 -2.66 -4.31
C HIS A 154 -19.56 -1.96 -3.14
N CYS A 155 -20.01 -2.26 -1.93
CA CYS A 155 -19.45 -1.69 -0.69
C CYS A 155 -18.21 -2.45 -0.18
N LEU A 156 -17.96 -3.66 -0.67
CA LEU A 156 -16.80 -4.49 -0.30
C LEU A 156 -16.21 -5.16 -1.53
N TYR A 157 -14.90 -5.14 -1.65
CA TYR A 157 -14.18 -5.84 -2.70
C TYR A 157 -12.75 -6.18 -2.23
N PRO A 158 -12.09 -7.17 -2.83
CA PRO A 158 -10.73 -7.53 -2.47
C PRO A 158 -9.78 -6.33 -2.58
N ARG A 159 -8.80 -6.26 -1.67
CA ARG A 159 -7.84 -5.17 -1.61
C ARG A 159 -7.21 -4.89 -2.97
N SER A 160 -7.19 -3.62 -3.36
CA SER A 160 -6.45 -3.14 -4.51
C SER A 160 -5.09 -2.57 -4.08
N SER A 161 -4.03 -2.91 -4.82
CA SER A 161 -2.70 -2.31 -4.63
C SER A 161 -2.60 -0.87 -5.16
N TYR A 162 -3.64 -0.41 -5.87
CA TYR A 162 -3.68 0.93 -6.46
C TYR A 162 -3.69 2.05 -5.41
N TYR A 163 -4.34 1.80 -4.26
CA TYR A 163 -4.46 2.79 -3.19
C TYR A 163 -3.37 2.66 -2.14
N GLY A 164 -3.04 3.79 -1.51
CA GLY A 164 -2.08 3.89 -0.42
C GLY A 164 -2.60 3.36 0.93
N PRO A 165 -1.91 3.67 2.03
CA PRO A 165 -2.20 3.12 3.36
C PRO A 165 -3.48 3.64 4.03
N SER A 166 -4.11 4.69 3.49
CA SER A 166 -5.35 5.28 4.06
C SER A 166 -6.63 4.50 3.74
N VAL A 167 -6.52 3.35 3.07
CA VAL A 167 -7.64 2.45 2.78
C VAL A 167 -8.05 1.70 4.03
N VAL A 168 -9.36 1.64 4.29
CA VAL A 168 -9.91 0.79 5.36
C VAL A 168 -9.94 -0.65 4.90
N GLN A 169 -9.16 -1.48 5.58
CA GLN A 169 -9.03 -2.91 5.27
C GLN A 169 -9.75 -3.74 6.31
N LEU A 170 -10.40 -4.80 5.84
CA LEU A 170 -11.15 -5.75 6.65
C LEU A 170 -10.72 -7.18 6.26
N LEU A 171 -10.88 -8.11 7.19
CA LEU A 171 -10.69 -9.52 6.93
C LEU A 171 -12.06 -10.19 6.88
N ASP A 172 -12.36 -10.92 5.81
CA ASP A 172 -13.57 -11.73 5.75
C ASP A 172 -13.40 -13.02 6.59
N GLN A 173 -14.49 -13.78 6.74
CA GLN A 173 -14.47 -15.04 7.49
C GLN A 173 -13.51 -16.09 6.91
N ASN A 174 -13.17 -15.97 5.63
CA ASN A 174 -12.27 -16.88 4.93
C ASN A 174 -10.82 -16.38 4.96
N GLY A 175 -10.52 -15.30 5.68
CA GLY A 175 -9.19 -14.70 5.74
C GLY A 175 -8.82 -13.88 4.50
N THR A 176 -9.79 -13.57 3.64
CA THR A 176 -9.55 -12.72 2.47
C THR A 176 -9.48 -11.26 2.89
N LEU A 177 -8.42 -10.57 2.49
CA LEU A 177 -8.28 -9.15 2.73
C LEU A 177 -9.18 -8.36 1.77
N VAL A 178 -10.22 -7.76 2.31
CA VAL A 178 -11.17 -6.89 1.59
C VAL A 178 -11.02 -5.46 2.04
N GLN A 179 -11.61 -4.52 1.31
CA GLN A 179 -11.57 -3.11 1.65
C GLN A 179 -12.94 -2.46 1.49
N LEU A 180 -13.17 -1.41 2.29
CA LEU A 180 -14.26 -0.47 2.08
C LEU A 180 -13.94 0.46 0.89
N PRO A 181 -14.95 1.03 0.24
CA PRO A 181 -14.75 1.93 -0.88
C PRO A 181 -13.87 3.12 -0.48
N PHE A 182 -12.77 3.29 -1.19
CA PHE A 182 -11.97 4.50 -1.17
C PHE A 182 -12.55 5.55 -2.12
N ASP A 183 -13.06 5.08 -3.24
CA ASP A 183 -13.93 5.77 -4.19
C ASP A 183 -15.01 4.80 -4.69
N LEU A 184 -16.02 5.31 -5.37
CA LEU A 184 -17.08 4.50 -5.95
C LEU A 184 -16.67 3.89 -7.30
N MET A 185 -15.72 4.51 -7.99
CA MET A 185 -15.29 4.15 -9.33
C MET A 185 -14.59 2.80 -9.38
N MET A 186 -13.64 2.53 -8.46
CA MET A 186 -12.83 1.30 -8.49
C MET A 186 -13.67 0.04 -8.36
N GLY A 187 -14.66 0.04 -7.46
CA GLY A 187 -15.57 -1.09 -7.29
C GLY A 187 -16.34 -1.39 -8.58
N ASN A 188 -16.81 -0.36 -9.27
CA ASN A 188 -17.52 -0.46 -10.54
C ASN A 188 -16.61 -0.91 -11.67
N ALA A 189 -15.45 -0.29 -11.84
CA ALA A 189 -14.47 -0.67 -12.87
C ALA A 189 -14.03 -2.13 -12.72
N ARG A 190 -13.81 -2.59 -11.48
CA ARG A 190 -13.46 -3.98 -11.19
C ARG A 190 -14.59 -4.95 -11.58
N MET A 191 -15.85 -4.59 -11.32
CA MET A 191 -17.00 -5.39 -11.71
C MET A 191 -17.10 -5.47 -13.22
N LEU A 192 -17.01 -4.34 -13.91
CA LEU A 192 -17.05 -4.26 -15.37
C LEU A 192 -15.93 -5.08 -16.03
N ALA A 193 -14.72 -5.03 -15.48
CA ALA A 193 -13.59 -5.80 -16.00
C ALA A 193 -13.77 -7.33 -15.90
N LYS A 194 -14.63 -7.80 -14.99
CA LYS A 194 -14.93 -9.23 -14.80
C LYS A 194 -16.17 -9.68 -15.55
N THR A 195 -17.00 -8.76 -15.98
CA THR A 195 -18.24 -9.05 -16.68
C THR A 195 -17.96 -9.02 -18.19
N SER A 196 -18.16 -10.15 -18.86
CA SER A 196 -17.94 -10.26 -20.31
C SER A 196 -18.97 -9.51 -21.14
N ASN A 197 -20.05 -9.05 -20.55
CA ASN A 197 -21.15 -8.37 -21.21
C ASN A 197 -21.11 -6.86 -20.93
N MET A 198 -21.55 -6.09 -21.91
CA MET A 198 -21.80 -4.65 -21.73
C MET A 198 -22.71 -4.43 -20.53
N PRO A 199 -22.50 -3.35 -19.75
CA PRO A 199 -23.40 -3.01 -18.66
C PRO A 199 -24.82 -2.76 -19.20
N VAL A 200 -25.82 -3.11 -18.41
CA VAL A 200 -27.24 -2.91 -18.74
C VAL A 200 -27.55 -1.43 -19.02
N ALA A 201 -26.81 -0.53 -18.35
CA ALA A 201 -26.87 0.90 -18.56
C ALA A 201 -25.49 1.44 -18.97
N PRO A 202 -25.31 1.88 -20.23
CA PRO A 202 -24.02 2.43 -20.67
C PRO A 202 -23.67 3.74 -19.96
N LYS A 203 -24.67 4.48 -19.47
CA LYS A 203 -24.49 5.66 -18.63
C LYS A 203 -25.12 5.40 -17.27
N SER A 204 -24.32 5.49 -16.23
CA SER A 204 -24.77 5.23 -14.85
C SER A 204 -24.20 6.25 -13.88
N TYR A 205 -24.90 6.44 -12.78
CA TYR A 205 -24.41 7.21 -11.66
C TYR A 205 -24.72 6.49 -10.35
N ALA A 206 -23.99 6.83 -9.32
CA ALA A 206 -24.22 6.31 -7.98
C ALA A 206 -23.95 7.38 -6.93
N PHE A 207 -24.70 7.32 -5.83
CA PHE A 207 -24.40 8.01 -4.59
C PHE A 207 -23.96 6.97 -3.57
N GLY A 208 -22.90 7.25 -2.86
CA GLY A 208 -22.42 6.31 -1.86
C GLY A 208 -21.51 6.95 -0.82
N SER A 209 -21.17 6.15 0.18
CA SER A 209 -20.18 6.53 1.19
C SER A 209 -18.84 5.94 0.86
N VAL A 210 -17.79 6.75 0.99
CA VAL A 210 -16.39 6.36 0.85
C VAL A 210 -15.65 6.59 2.16
N PHE A 211 -14.60 5.81 2.40
CA PHE A 211 -14.01 5.69 3.72
C PHE A 211 -12.50 5.92 3.67
N ARG A 212 -11.97 6.55 4.73
CA ARG A 212 -10.53 6.74 4.97
C ARG A 212 -10.16 6.23 6.34
N ALA A 213 -9.12 5.41 6.42
CA ALA A 213 -8.60 4.92 7.68
C ALA A 213 -8.08 6.07 8.55
N ARG A 214 -8.28 5.97 9.87
CA ARG A 214 -7.67 6.88 10.86
C ARG A 214 -6.37 6.28 11.37
N HIS A 215 -5.34 7.09 11.52
CA HIS A 215 -4.04 6.65 12.07
C HIS A 215 -4.14 6.15 13.52
N GLY A 216 -5.12 6.64 14.29
CA GLY A 216 -5.34 6.25 15.70
C GLY A 216 -6.30 5.07 15.89
N GLY A 217 -6.81 4.47 14.81
CA GLY A 217 -7.89 3.46 14.88
C GLY A 217 -9.27 4.08 15.16
N GLY A 218 -10.27 3.23 15.44
CA GLY A 218 -11.67 3.62 15.65
C GLY A 218 -12.45 3.74 14.34
N GLN A 219 -13.57 4.46 14.38
CA GLN A 219 -14.42 4.68 13.21
C GLN A 219 -13.65 5.37 12.07
N PRO A 220 -13.70 4.84 10.85
CA PRO A 220 -13.10 5.50 9.70
C PRO A 220 -13.80 6.83 9.40
N ASN A 221 -13.06 7.76 8.79
CA ASN A 221 -13.69 8.97 8.27
C ASN A 221 -14.56 8.59 7.07
N MET A 222 -15.82 9.00 7.09
CA MET A 222 -16.80 8.75 6.05
C MET A 222 -17.10 10.04 5.28
N PHE A 223 -17.16 9.94 3.96
CA PHE A 223 -17.51 11.05 3.07
C PHE A 223 -18.59 10.60 2.11
N GLY A 224 -19.52 11.47 1.76
CA GLY A 224 -20.44 11.26 0.65
C GLY A 224 -19.70 11.50 -0.68
N GLU A 225 -19.88 10.59 -1.62
CA GLU A 225 -19.34 10.71 -2.98
C GLU A 225 -20.44 10.46 -4.01
N VAL A 226 -20.32 11.10 -5.14
CA VAL A 226 -21.14 10.82 -6.33
C VAL A 226 -20.21 10.42 -7.47
N ASP A 227 -20.61 9.40 -8.18
CA ASP A 227 -19.92 8.84 -9.33
C ASP A 227 -20.82 8.89 -10.55
N PHE A 228 -20.28 9.27 -11.71
CA PHE A 228 -20.96 9.31 -12.99
C PHE A 228 -20.08 8.66 -14.05
N ASP A 229 -20.55 7.56 -14.62
CA ASP A 229 -19.81 6.74 -15.57
C ASP A 229 -20.48 6.71 -16.95
N ILE A 230 -19.66 6.79 -17.99
CA ILE A 230 -20.02 6.42 -19.35
C ILE A 230 -19.15 5.25 -19.77
N VAL A 231 -19.73 4.07 -20.00
CA VAL A 231 -19.04 2.87 -20.46
C VAL A 231 -19.24 2.71 -21.95
N SER A 232 -18.15 2.58 -22.68
CA SER A 232 -18.15 2.43 -24.13
C SER A 232 -17.09 1.45 -24.60
N THR A 233 -17.42 0.67 -25.61
CA THR A 233 -16.48 -0.16 -26.37
C THR A 233 -16.06 0.47 -27.69
N ASP A 234 -16.76 1.52 -28.12
CA ASP A 234 -16.48 2.24 -29.35
C ASP A 234 -15.50 3.39 -29.10
N THR A 235 -14.38 3.34 -29.77
CA THR A 235 -13.32 4.36 -29.70
C THR A 235 -13.58 5.54 -30.65
N LEU A 236 -14.46 5.39 -31.65
CA LEU A 236 -14.75 6.45 -32.62
C LEU A 236 -15.44 7.65 -31.97
N ASP A 237 -16.32 7.39 -31.01
CA ASP A 237 -17.07 8.42 -30.29
C ASP A 237 -16.43 8.83 -28.94
N LEU A 238 -15.20 8.43 -28.68
CA LEU A 238 -14.56 8.67 -27.38
C LEU A 238 -14.52 10.15 -27.02
N ALA A 239 -14.07 11.00 -27.95
CA ALA A 239 -14.01 12.44 -27.73
C ALA A 239 -15.38 13.08 -27.42
N LEU A 240 -16.46 12.56 -28.04
CA LEU A 240 -17.82 13.03 -27.77
C LEU A 240 -18.26 12.65 -26.35
N LYS A 241 -17.92 11.43 -25.89
CA LYS A 241 -18.25 10.96 -24.56
C LYS A 241 -17.44 11.69 -23.48
N GLU A 242 -16.16 11.97 -23.74
CA GLU A 242 -15.33 12.80 -22.88
C GLU A 242 -15.88 14.23 -22.77
N ALA A 243 -16.29 14.82 -23.90
CA ALA A 243 -16.94 16.13 -23.93
C ALA A 243 -18.26 16.15 -23.14
N GLU A 244 -19.04 15.05 -23.18
CA GLU A 244 -20.27 14.92 -22.42
C GLU A 244 -19.98 14.89 -20.91
N VAL A 245 -18.94 14.18 -20.45
CA VAL A 245 -18.54 14.20 -19.04
C VAL A 245 -18.16 15.61 -18.58
N ILE A 246 -17.41 16.35 -19.42
CA ILE A 246 -17.06 17.76 -19.14
C ILE A 246 -18.34 18.60 -19.06
N LYS A 247 -19.30 18.36 -19.98
CA LYS A 247 -20.60 19.07 -19.98
C LYS A 247 -21.41 18.79 -18.71
N VAL A 248 -21.43 17.57 -18.23
CA VAL A 248 -22.07 17.20 -16.93
C VAL A 248 -21.45 18.02 -15.79
N VAL A 249 -20.11 18.12 -15.74
CA VAL A 249 -19.43 18.92 -14.71
C VAL A 249 -19.76 20.41 -14.85
N ASP A 250 -19.81 20.94 -16.07
CA ASP A 250 -20.21 22.32 -16.35
C ASP A 250 -21.64 22.61 -15.85
N GLU A 251 -22.58 21.70 -16.09
CA GLU A 251 -23.94 21.81 -15.59
C GLU A 251 -24.03 21.76 -14.06
N ILE A 252 -23.20 20.93 -13.42
CA ILE A 252 -23.08 20.92 -11.94
C ILE A 252 -22.59 22.28 -11.45
N ILE A 253 -21.52 22.82 -12.03
CA ILE A 253 -20.95 24.11 -11.63
C ILE A 253 -22.00 25.23 -11.78
N THR A 254 -22.73 25.26 -12.90
CA THR A 254 -23.75 26.30 -13.17
C THR A 254 -24.98 26.14 -12.30
N THR A 255 -25.34 24.92 -11.90
CA THR A 255 -26.52 24.65 -11.06
C THR A 255 -26.33 25.10 -9.62
N PHE A 256 -25.11 25.01 -9.08
CA PHE A 256 -24.86 25.38 -7.69
C PHE A 256 -24.29 26.80 -7.57
N PRO A 257 -25.03 27.77 -6.99
CA PRO A 257 -24.61 29.18 -6.92
C PRO A 257 -23.25 29.40 -6.27
N HIS A 258 -22.91 28.57 -5.28
CA HIS A 258 -21.62 28.68 -4.60
C HIS A 258 -20.44 28.29 -5.51
N LEU A 259 -20.64 27.39 -6.44
CA LEU A 259 -19.63 27.02 -7.44
C LEU A 259 -19.59 28.05 -8.57
N SER A 260 -20.75 28.47 -9.08
CA SER A 260 -20.85 29.42 -10.20
C SER A 260 -20.35 30.81 -9.85
N SER A 261 -20.38 31.20 -8.56
CA SER A 261 -19.84 32.50 -8.11
C SER A 261 -18.31 32.54 -8.10
N ASN A 262 -17.66 31.40 -8.15
CA ASN A 262 -16.20 31.29 -8.20
C ASN A 262 -15.75 31.15 -9.66
N GLN A 263 -14.56 31.68 -9.96
CA GLN A 263 -13.95 31.49 -11.26
C GLN A 263 -13.46 30.03 -11.36
N MET A 264 -14.21 29.21 -12.09
CA MET A 264 -13.89 27.80 -12.32
C MET A 264 -13.19 27.64 -13.67
N VAL A 265 -12.21 26.75 -13.71
CA VAL A 265 -11.41 26.45 -14.90
C VAL A 265 -11.29 24.95 -15.07
N PHE A 266 -11.53 24.45 -16.28
CA PHE A 266 -11.23 23.07 -16.64
C PHE A 266 -9.75 22.95 -17.01
N GLN A 267 -9.02 22.08 -16.31
CA GLN A 267 -7.67 21.72 -16.67
C GLN A 267 -7.68 20.34 -17.32
N LEU A 268 -7.40 20.30 -18.62
CA LEU A 268 -7.34 19.07 -19.39
C LEU A 268 -5.88 18.65 -19.55
N GLY A 269 -5.60 17.38 -19.32
CA GLY A 269 -4.30 16.77 -19.51
C GLY A 269 -4.43 15.48 -20.32
N HIS A 270 -3.42 15.14 -21.08
CA HIS A 270 -3.33 13.91 -21.86
C HIS A 270 -1.98 13.21 -21.62
N SER A 271 -2.00 11.90 -21.45
CA SER A 271 -0.78 11.12 -21.21
C SER A 271 0.24 11.25 -22.34
N ASP A 272 -0.24 11.29 -23.59
CA ASP A 272 0.64 11.37 -24.75
C ASP A 272 1.37 12.71 -24.82
N LEU A 273 0.71 13.81 -24.37
CA LEU A 273 1.37 15.10 -24.27
C LEU A 273 2.55 15.06 -23.31
N LEU A 274 2.39 14.40 -22.17
CA LEU A 274 3.48 14.22 -21.21
C LEU A 274 4.60 13.36 -21.81
N GLN A 275 4.27 12.30 -22.55
CA GLN A 275 5.27 11.47 -23.23
C GLN A 275 6.03 12.28 -24.29
N LEU A 276 5.35 13.11 -25.09
CA LEU A 276 5.98 14.00 -26.06
C LEU A 276 6.92 15.02 -25.40
N ILE A 277 6.54 15.55 -24.23
CA ILE A 277 7.41 16.44 -23.45
C ILE A 277 8.65 15.68 -22.99
N PHE A 278 8.51 14.44 -22.53
CA PHE A 278 9.64 13.61 -22.15
C PHE A 278 10.55 13.29 -23.34
N ASP A 279 9.98 12.98 -24.52
CA ASP A 279 10.75 12.79 -25.74
C ASP A 279 11.55 14.03 -26.12
N TYR A 280 10.89 15.19 -26.10
CA TYR A 280 11.52 16.48 -26.40
C TYR A 280 12.65 16.81 -25.43
N CYS A 281 12.47 16.54 -24.13
CA CYS A 281 13.47 16.79 -23.10
C CYS A 281 14.54 15.69 -23.02
N GLY A 282 14.46 14.64 -23.83
CA GLY A 282 15.41 13.51 -23.79
C GLY A 282 15.38 12.71 -22.50
N VAL A 283 14.20 12.52 -21.91
CA VAL A 283 14.03 11.67 -20.72
C VAL A 283 13.93 10.21 -21.13
N GLU A 284 14.86 9.39 -20.64
CA GLU A 284 14.90 7.96 -20.93
C GLU A 284 13.61 7.23 -20.49
N HIS A 285 13.20 6.22 -21.24
CA HIS A 285 11.95 5.47 -20.97
C HIS A 285 11.87 4.90 -19.55
N VAL A 286 13.00 4.39 -19.02
CA VAL A 286 13.07 3.82 -17.67
C VAL A 286 12.81 4.88 -16.60
N ALA A 287 13.23 6.13 -16.84
CA ALA A 287 13.07 7.24 -15.90
C ALA A 287 11.68 7.90 -15.96
N ARG A 288 10.87 7.65 -17.01
CA ARG A 288 9.59 8.38 -17.22
C ARG A 288 8.58 8.14 -16.13
N ARG A 289 8.38 6.89 -15.69
CA ARG A 289 7.42 6.57 -14.64
C ARG A 289 7.79 7.24 -13.31
N PRO A 290 9.00 7.06 -12.76
CA PRO A 290 9.38 7.75 -11.53
C PRO A 290 9.45 9.27 -11.70
N ALA A 291 9.77 9.80 -12.88
CA ALA A 291 9.71 11.23 -13.17
C ALA A 291 8.27 11.76 -13.13
N THR A 292 7.29 11.02 -13.66
CA THR A 292 5.86 11.37 -13.58
C THR A 292 5.40 11.42 -12.11
N GLU A 293 5.78 10.43 -11.30
CA GLU A 293 5.46 10.40 -9.87
C GLU A 293 6.09 11.58 -9.12
N ALA A 294 7.32 11.96 -9.47
CA ALA A 294 7.98 13.13 -8.89
C ALA A 294 7.30 14.44 -9.32
N LEU A 295 6.98 14.60 -10.61
CA LEU A 295 6.31 15.79 -11.16
C LEU A 295 4.90 16.00 -10.57
N SER A 296 4.16 14.93 -10.30
CA SER A 296 2.83 15.01 -9.69
C SER A 296 2.84 15.70 -8.33
N LYS A 297 3.97 15.67 -7.62
CA LYS A 297 4.15 16.33 -6.32
C LYS A 297 4.18 17.86 -6.41
N LEU A 298 4.36 18.44 -7.59
CA LEU A 298 4.34 19.90 -7.78
C LEU A 298 3.01 20.56 -7.36
N ASN A 299 1.93 19.79 -7.34
CA ASN A 299 0.63 20.26 -6.86
C ASN A 299 0.53 20.33 -5.33
N ILE A 300 1.51 19.78 -4.60
CA ILE A 300 1.55 19.83 -3.13
C ILE A 300 2.05 21.20 -2.69
N ARG A 301 1.30 21.84 -1.76
CA ARG A 301 1.71 23.14 -1.20
C ARG A 301 3.12 23.07 -0.60
N GLY A 302 3.95 24.03 -0.97
CA GLY A 302 5.31 24.18 -0.42
C GLY A 302 6.40 23.39 -1.13
N LEU A 303 6.08 22.56 -2.14
CA LEU A 303 7.09 21.97 -2.98
C LEU A 303 7.54 22.98 -4.04
N THR A 304 8.85 23.26 -4.09
CA THR A 304 9.46 24.12 -5.07
C THR A 304 10.12 23.30 -6.18
N TRP A 305 10.27 23.91 -7.37
CA TRP A 305 11.01 23.28 -8.45
C TRP A 305 12.44 22.88 -8.04
N GLN A 306 13.11 23.67 -7.22
CA GLN A 306 14.47 23.35 -6.75
C GLN A 306 14.52 22.03 -5.96
N LYS A 307 13.53 21.77 -5.10
CA LYS A 307 13.45 20.50 -4.38
C LYS A 307 13.15 19.33 -5.34
N LEU A 308 12.24 19.56 -6.27
CA LEU A 308 11.91 18.56 -7.27
C LEU A 308 13.07 18.24 -8.21
N ARG A 309 13.85 19.25 -8.60
CA ARG A 309 15.07 19.10 -9.42
C ARG A 309 16.06 18.13 -8.76
N GLY A 310 16.23 18.23 -7.44
CA GLY A 310 17.07 17.30 -6.67
C GLY A 310 16.53 15.86 -6.72
N GLU A 311 15.21 15.69 -6.59
CA GLU A 311 14.54 14.39 -6.65
C GLU A 311 14.63 13.76 -8.05
N LEU A 312 14.35 14.53 -9.11
CA LEU A 312 14.46 14.08 -10.51
C LEU A 312 15.87 13.61 -10.88
N ARG A 313 16.91 14.26 -10.34
CA ARG A 313 18.32 13.90 -10.55
C ARG A 313 18.83 12.78 -9.64
N SER A 314 18.02 12.36 -8.67
CA SER A 314 18.43 11.29 -7.76
C SER A 314 18.63 9.96 -8.50
N PRO A 315 19.49 9.06 -8.00
CA PRO A 315 19.68 7.73 -8.61
C PRO A 315 18.39 6.90 -8.71
N LEU A 316 17.39 7.21 -7.89
CA LEU A 316 16.09 6.51 -7.89
C LEU A 316 15.24 6.91 -9.10
N VAL A 317 15.36 8.13 -9.60
CA VAL A 317 14.61 8.63 -10.76
C VAL A 317 15.49 8.63 -12.01
N GLY A 318 16.72 9.08 -11.92
CA GLY A 318 17.74 8.95 -12.95
C GLY A 318 17.59 9.89 -14.14
N VAL A 319 16.91 11.04 -14.02
CA VAL A 319 16.80 12.03 -15.10
C VAL A 319 18.09 12.83 -15.22
N SER A 320 18.59 13.00 -16.44
CA SER A 320 19.80 13.77 -16.71
C SER A 320 19.67 15.25 -16.34
N ALA A 321 20.77 15.91 -16.00
CA ALA A 321 20.75 17.33 -15.64
C ALA A 321 20.19 18.21 -16.78
N THR A 322 20.57 17.91 -18.02
CA THR A 322 20.12 18.62 -19.23
C THR A 322 18.62 18.42 -19.44
N SER A 323 18.12 17.19 -19.30
CA SER A 323 16.68 16.89 -19.41
C SER A 323 15.85 17.60 -18.33
N VAL A 324 16.36 17.70 -17.09
CA VAL A 324 15.67 18.43 -16.02
C VAL A 324 15.64 19.93 -16.28
N ASP A 325 16.68 20.52 -16.86
CA ASP A 325 16.72 21.92 -17.23
C ASP A 325 15.74 22.23 -18.38
N GLU A 326 15.61 21.32 -19.35
CA GLU A 326 14.58 21.43 -20.40
C GLU A 326 13.15 21.26 -19.84
N LEU A 327 12.93 20.28 -18.94
CA LEU A 327 11.63 20.09 -18.28
C LEU A 327 11.19 21.32 -17.49
N GLN A 328 12.12 22.11 -16.96
CA GLN A 328 11.80 23.34 -16.23
C GLN A 328 11.08 24.39 -17.08
N ARG A 329 11.22 24.33 -18.41
CA ARG A 329 10.58 25.24 -19.35
C ARG A 329 9.08 25.02 -19.47
N PHE A 330 8.60 23.83 -19.07
CA PHE A 330 7.18 23.49 -19.07
C PHE A 330 6.55 23.80 -17.70
N ASP A 331 5.35 24.38 -17.71
CA ASP A 331 4.60 24.64 -16.47
C ASP A 331 3.70 23.46 -16.13
N PHE A 332 4.17 22.63 -15.21
CA PHE A 332 3.40 21.49 -14.70
C PHE A 332 2.44 21.86 -13.55
N ARG A 333 2.40 23.13 -13.10
CA ARG A 333 1.59 23.55 -11.96
C ARG A 333 0.18 23.95 -12.31
N GLY A 334 -0.10 24.14 -13.60
CA GLY A 334 -1.43 24.55 -14.07
C GLY A 334 -1.94 25.84 -13.42
N LYS A 335 -1.06 26.81 -13.15
CA LYS A 335 -1.48 28.14 -12.68
C LYS A 335 -2.06 28.92 -13.82
N TRP A 336 -3.37 28.90 -13.91
CA TRP A 336 -4.11 29.80 -14.78
C TRP A 336 -4.20 31.17 -14.14
N VAL A 337 -3.64 32.17 -14.79
CA VAL A 337 -4.02 33.57 -14.56
C VAL A 337 -5.01 33.90 -15.67
N SER A 338 -6.29 33.97 -15.32
CA SER A 338 -7.28 34.45 -16.28
C SER A 338 -7.08 35.94 -16.47
N THR A 339 -6.40 36.30 -17.51
CA THR A 339 -6.65 37.57 -18.18
C THR A 339 -7.76 37.30 -19.18
N GLY A 340 -8.89 37.99 -19.03
CA GLY A 340 -10.14 37.78 -19.78
C GLY A 340 -10.02 37.94 -21.28
N ALA A 341 -9.30 37.03 -21.92
CA ALA A 341 -9.21 36.89 -23.36
C ALA A 341 -9.18 35.38 -23.67
N GLN A 342 -9.95 35.01 -24.67
CA GLN A 342 -9.94 33.67 -25.26
C GLN A 342 -8.51 33.23 -25.54
N HIS A 343 -7.97 32.35 -24.70
CA HIS A 343 -6.65 31.74 -24.92
C HIS A 343 -6.84 30.36 -25.53
N ASN A 344 -6.35 30.22 -26.74
CA ASN A 344 -6.21 28.92 -27.40
C ASN A 344 -5.24 28.03 -26.62
N TYR A 345 -5.53 26.75 -26.54
CA TYR A 345 -4.79 25.71 -25.85
C TYR A 345 -3.28 25.65 -26.21
N THR A 346 -2.92 26.17 -27.39
CA THR A 346 -1.54 26.24 -27.90
C THR A 346 -0.63 27.24 -27.19
N ASP A 347 -1.19 28.20 -26.41
CA ASP A 347 -0.39 29.22 -25.73
C ASP A 347 0.22 28.72 -24.39
N GLN A 348 -0.08 27.50 -23.96
CA GLN A 348 0.42 26.95 -22.72
C GLN A 348 1.81 26.33 -22.83
N ILE A 349 2.18 25.88 -24.00
CA ILE A 349 3.56 25.51 -24.31
C ILE A 349 4.28 26.80 -24.66
N ARG A 350 4.72 27.56 -23.66
CA ARG A 350 5.60 28.71 -23.91
C ARG A 350 6.89 28.18 -24.50
N HIS A 351 7.04 28.31 -25.81
CA HIS A 351 8.37 28.22 -26.43
C HIS A 351 9.26 29.29 -25.81
N PRO A 352 10.44 28.97 -25.32
CA PRO A 352 11.41 30.00 -24.98
C PRO A 352 11.70 30.82 -26.22
N LYS A 353 11.63 32.15 -26.08
CA LYS A 353 12.18 33.06 -27.08
C LYS A 353 13.68 32.89 -27.15
#